data_7cb872622f57c3020da8b92ecddb79f8
#
_entry.id   7cb872622f57c3020da8b92ecddb79f8
#
_cell.length_a   1.000
_cell.length_b   1.000
_cell.length_c   1.000
_cell.angle_alpha   90.00
_cell.angle_beta   90.00
_cell.angle_gamma   90.00
#
_symmetry.space_group_name_H-M   'P 1'
#
loop_
_entity.id
_entity.type
_entity.pdbx_description
1 polymer ?
#
loop_
_entity_poly.entity_id
_entity_poly.type
_entity_poly.pdbx_seq_one_letter_code
_entity_poly.pdbx_strand_id
1 'polypeptide(L)'
;MNSSYWNGVRAFLAVAGHGSFTAASEASGVSKASLSQHISALEKNLGVQLLHRTTRSLRLTDVGLGFQRLCQQGVDQLESAQAWAVQANQALQGPIRMNAVGGLIGEELITPLVIEFLQQHPKVNVELDFSSHRVDLLKDPVDLVMRMGDLPDSSLVARRLYRIRTRYVASPGFVAERGEIEHPEQLRELPLICGSVTEWLFVRQQERVTLPIKQSFKVANGRAMLQAAKAGLGVARLADVYVQPGLDDGSLVEVLPDWNHATELSLVCPPARYQVQRVKALMDWLVANFESRYQALLG
;
A
#
# COMPACT_ATOMS: atom_id res chain seq x y z
N MET A 1 13.27 -16.48 28.91
CA MET A 1 14.40 -17.39 28.59
C MET A 1 15.48 -16.54 27.92
N ASN A 2 16.74 -16.59 28.39
CA ASN A 2 17.81 -15.77 27.84
C ASN A 2 18.50 -16.49 26.65
N SER A 3 19.28 -15.75 25.86
CA SER A 3 20.00 -16.25 24.69
C SER A 3 20.91 -17.46 24.99
N SER A 4 21.49 -17.52 26.19
CA SER A 4 22.37 -18.62 26.63
C SER A 4 21.60 -19.96 26.76
N TYR A 5 20.34 -19.93 27.23
CA TYR A 5 19.49 -21.12 27.34
C TYR A 5 19.20 -21.73 25.97
N TRP A 6 18.81 -20.89 25.01
CA TRP A 6 18.52 -21.34 23.64
C TRP A 6 19.73 -21.89 22.90
N ASN A 7 20.91 -21.28 23.12
CA ASN A 7 22.16 -21.80 22.56
C ASN A 7 22.48 -23.19 23.15
N GLY A 8 22.20 -23.39 24.42
CA GLY A 8 22.32 -24.70 25.09
C GLY A 8 21.39 -25.75 24.51
N VAL A 9 20.10 -25.43 24.32
CA VAL A 9 19.10 -26.34 23.72
C VAL A 9 19.52 -26.70 22.29
N ARG A 10 19.91 -25.75 21.46
CA ARG A 10 20.37 -26.00 20.07
C ARG A 10 21.61 -26.88 20.04
N ALA A 11 22.60 -26.62 20.90
CA ALA A 11 23.81 -27.42 21.01
C ALA A 11 23.48 -28.85 21.45
N PHE A 12 22.58 -29.01 22.42
CA PHE A 12 22.14 -30.31 22.90
C PHE A 12 21.43 -31.10 21.80
N LEU A 13 20.44 -30.52 21.10
CA LEU A 13 19.73 -31.17 20.00
C LEU A 13 20.69 -31.59 18.88
N ALA A 14 21.63 -30.74 18.50
CA ALA A 14 22.62 -31.06 17.50
C ALA A 14 23.49 -32.26 17.90
N VAL A 15 24.01 -32.26 19.13
CA VAL A 15 24.85 -33.36 19.64
C VAL A 15 24.06 -34.64 19.82
N ALA A 16 22.85 -34.56 20.32
CA ALA A 16 21.94 -35.72 20.50
C ALA A 16 21.52 -36.34 19.14
N GLY A 17 21.22 -35.48 18.13
CA GLY A 17 20.82 -35.93 16.80
C GLY A 17 21.96 -36.59 16.02
N HIS A 18 23.19 -36.03 16.10
CA HIS A 18 24.36 -36.54 15.39
C HIS A 18 25.11 -37.64 16.16
N GLY A 19 24.76 -37.92 17.41
CA GLY A 19 25.37 -38.96 18.21
C GLY A 19 26.82 -38.72 18.65
N SER A 20 27.44 -37.58 18.23
CA SER A 20 28.78 -37.20 18.65
C SER A 20 29.03 -35.70 18.55
N PHE A 21 29.91 -35.21 19.41
CA PHE A 21 30.37 -33.79 19.34
C PHE A 21 31.11 -33.46 18.04
N THR A 22 31.79 -34.46 17.45
CA THR A 22 32.52 -34.29 16.19
C THR A 22 31.54 -34.06 15.03
N ALA A 23 30.60 -34.96 14.84
CA ALA A 23 29.61 -34.86 13.77
C ALA A 23 28.71 -33.62 13.95
N ALA A 24 28.32 -33.28 15.17
CA ALA A 24 27.54 -32.07 15.45
C ALA A 24 28.33 -30.78 15.15
N SER A 25 29.64 -30.76 15.45
CA SER A 25 30.55 -29.65 15.14
C SER A 25 30.67 -29.44 13.63
N GLU A 26 30.87 -30.51 12.88
CA GLU A 26 30.97 -30.48 11.40
C GLU A 26 29.66 -29.99 10.75
N ALA A 27 28.51 -30.50 11.23
CA ALA A 27 27.20 -30.14 10.68
C ALA A 27 26.77 -28.72 11.05
N SER A 28 27.08 -28.24 12.27
CA SER A 28 26.62 -26.92 12.74
C SER A 28 27.60 -25.77 12.54
N GLY A 29 28.87 -26.05 12.18
CA GLY A 29 29.95 -25.07 12.10
C GLY A 29 30.39 -24.50 13.48
N VAL A 30 29.89 -25.06 14.59
CA VAL A 30 30.20 -24.63 15.95
C VAL A 30 31.28 -25.56 16.52
N SER A 31 32.33 -24.99 17.13
CA SER A 31 33.42 -25.80 17.68
C SER A 31 32.96 -26.76 18.77
N LYS A 32 33.59 -27.95 18.87
CA LYS A 32 33.31 -28.96 19.91
C LYS A 32 33.36 -28.39 21.32
N ALA A 33 34.34 -27.50 21.58
CA ALA A 33 34.49 -26.84 22.86
C ALA A 33 33.27 -25.94 23.18
N SER A 34 32.81 -25.17 22.20
CA SER A 34 31.61 -24.31 22.35
C SER A 34 30.35 -25.12 22.56
N LEU A 35 30.13 -26.20 21.77
CA LEU A 35 29.00 -27.11 21.96
C LEU A 35 28.99 -27.69 23.38
N SER A 36 30.17 -28.19 23.86
CA SER A 36 30.30 -28.75 25.21
C SER A 36 30.04 -27.68 26.29
N GLN A 37 30.51 -26.46 26.11
CA GLN A 37 30.27 -25.37 27.05
C GLN A 37 28.80 -24.97 27.12
N HIS A 38 28.11 -24.86 25.97
CA HIS A 38 26.68 -24.54 25.90
C HIS A 38 25.83 -25.61 26.57
N ILE A 39 26.15 -26.90 26.34
CA ILE A 39 25.41 -28.03 26.99
C ILE A 39 25.68 -28.05 28.49
N SER A 40 26.93 -27.86 28.93
CA SER A 40 27.23 -27.80 30.35
C SER A 40 26.52 -26.66 31.08
N ALA A 41 26.41 -25.48 30.41
CA ALA A 41 25.65 -24.37 30.95
C ALA A 41 24.17 -24.66 31.02
N LEU A 42 23.61 -25.38 30.02
CA LEU A 42 22.21 -25.83 30.02
C LEU A 42 21.95 -26.80 31.15
N GLU A 43 22.77 -27.87 31.30
CA GLU A 43 22.67 -28.87 32.39
C GLU A 43 22.75 -28.22 33.76
N LYS A 44 23.66 -27.28 33.95
CA LYS A 44 23.78 -26.50 35.19
C LYS A 44 22.53 -25.67 35.47
N ASN A 45 21.93 -25.09 34.45
CA ASN A 45 20.74 -24.27 34.60
C ASN A 45 19.50 -25.14 34.93
N LEU A 46 19.42 -26.32 34.34
CA LEU A 46 18.33 -27.29 34.60
C LEU A 46 18.52 -28.07 35.92
N GLY A 47 19.74 -28.09 36.47
CA GLY A 47 20.08 -28.87 37.65
C GLY A 47 20.15 -30.39 37.43
N VAL A 48 20.17 -30.83 36.14
CA VAL A 48 20.17 -32.24 35.75
C VAL A 48 21.17 -32.49 34.63
N GLN A 49 21.70 -33.72 34.57
CA GLN A 49 22.51 -34.15 33.43
C GLN A 49 21.62 -34.69 32.32
N LEU A 50 21.87 -34.24 31.09
CA LEU A 50 21.19 -34.70 29.89
C LEU A 50 22.03 -35.75 29.15
N LEU A 51 23.36 -35.72 29.33
CA LEU A 51 24.31 -36.58 28.65
C LEU A 51 25.18 -37.36 29.65
N HIS A 52 25.31 -38.65 29.38
CA HIS A 52 26.40 -39.44 29.95
C HIS A 52 27.65 -39.26 29.14
N ARG A 53 28.66 -38.62 29.74
CA ARG A 53 29.96 -38.35 29.06
C ARG A 53 30.96 -39.46 29.51
N THR A 54 31.30 -40.34 28.60
CA THR A 54 32.44 -41.22 28.75
C THR A 54 33.45 -40.94 27.67
N THR A 55 34.69 -41.29 27.87
CA THR A 55 35.78 -41.08 26.89
C THR A 55 35.55 -41.87 25.58
N ARG A 56 34.62 -42.85 25.57
CA ARG A 56 34.41 -43.77 24.44
C ARG A 56 33.01 -43.70 23.84
N SER A 57 32.04 -43.12 24.49
CA SER A 57 30.65 -43.03 23.96
C SER A 57 29.86 -41.86 24.55
N LEU A 58 29.02 -41.27 23.72
CA LEU A 58 28.01 -40.31 24.10
C LEU A 58 26.67 -41.04 24.20
N ARG A 59 25.99 -40.96 25.35
CA ARG A 59 24.64 -41.51 25.54
C ARG A 59 23.77 -40.45 26.22
N LEU A 60 22.49 -40.40 25.87
CA LEU A 60 21.51 -39.60 26.57
C LEU A 60 21.17 -40.27 27.92
N THR A 61 20.90 -39.45 28.95
CA THR A 61 20.23 -39.92 30.16
C THR A 61 18.75 -40.10 29.88
N ASP A 62 17.99 -40.76 30.76
CA ASP A 62 16.52 -40.89 30.63
C ASP A 62 15.86 -39.50 30.59
N VAL A 63 16.36 -38.55 31.40
CA VAL A 63 15.92 -37.15 31.38
C VAL A 63 16.34 -36.48 30.05
N GLY A 64 17.53 -36.78 29.53
CA GLY A 64 18.01 -36.30 28.24
C GLY A 64 17.14 -36.77 27.08
N LEU A 65 16.70 -38.03 27.08
CA LEU A 65 15.76 -38.58 26.08
C LEU A 65 14.40 -37.83 26.10
N GLY A 66 13.84 -37.66 27.29
CA GLY A 66 12.60 -36.90 27.46
C GLY A 66 12.72 -35.45 27.02
N PHE A 67 13.84 -34.79 27.41
CA PHE A 67 14.12 -33.43 27.06
C PHE A 67 14.35 -33.22 25.55
N GLN A 68 15.09 -34.15 24.89
CA GLN A 68 15.26 -34.14 23.42
C GLN A 68 13.93 -34.18 22.70
N ARG A 69 13.06 -35.14 23.07
CA ARG A 69 11.74 -35.26 22.42
C ARG A 69 10.89 -34.02 22.56
N LEU A 70 10.81 -33.43 23.75
CA LEU A 70 10.00 -32.24 23.99
C LEU A 70 10.58 -31.00 23.29
N CYS A 71 11.91 -30.82 23.29
CA CYS A 71 12.55 -29.73 22.58
C CYS A 71 12.41 -29.86 21.07
N GLN A 72 12.53 -31.07 20.51
CA GLN A 72 12.32 -31.31 19.10
C GLN A 72 10.91 -30.93 18.65
N GLN A 73 9.89 -31.38 19.41
CA GLN A 73 8.49 -30.99 19.17
C GLN A 73 8.31 -29.45 19.17
N GLY A 74 8.99 -28.75 20.08
CA GLY A 74 8.95 -27.29 20.13
C GLY A 74 9.60 -26.65 18.90
N VAL A 75 10.73 -27.19 18.44
CA VAL A 75 11.40 -26.72 17.20
C VAL A 75 10.51 -26.97 15.99
N ASP A 76 9.94 -28.17 15.84
CA ASP A 76 9.04 -28.51 14.73
C ASP A 76 7.81 -27.58 14.67
N GLN A 77 7.27 -27.18 15.83
CA GLN A 77 6.18 -26.21 15.91
C GLN A 77 6.61 -24.79 15.46
N LEU A 78 7.82 -24.37 15.83
CA LEU A 78 8.37 -23.07 15.38
C LEU A 78 8.62 -23.06 13.88
N GLU A 79 9.17 -24.15 13.31
CA GLU A 79 9.35 -24.30 11.87
C GLU A 79 8.01 -24.32 11.13
N SER A 80 7.01 -25.01 11.68
CA SER A 80 5.65 -25.01 11.14
C SER A 80 5.01 -23.62 11.17
N ALA A 81 5.22 -22.86 12.24
CA ALA A 81 4.74 -21.49 12.34
C ALA A 81 5.44 -20.57 11.34
N GLN A 82 6.75 -20.75 11.13
CA GLN A 82 7.52 -20.01 10.10
C GLN A 82 7.01 -20.35 8.69
N ALA A 83 6.85 -21.63 8.38
CA ALA A 83 6.32 -22.09 7.09
C ALA A 83 4.91 -21.54 6.84
N TRP A 84 4.04 -21.58 7.86
CA TRP A 84 2.71 -21.00 7.79
C TRP A 84 2.75 -19.49 7.52
N ALA A 85 3.60 -18.74 8.21
CA ALA A 85 3.73 -17.29 8.02
C ALA A 85 4.22 -16.93 6.61
N VAL A 86 5.20 -17.67 6.08
CA VAL A 86 5.69 -17.52 4.70
C VAL A 86 4.57 -17.83 3.69
N GLN A 87 3.86 -18.95 3.89
CA GLN A 87 2.78 -19.36 3.00
C GLN A 87 1.58 -18.40 3.06
N ALA A 88 1.21 -17.91 4.24
CA ALA A 88 0.15 -16.91 4.41
C ALA A 88 0.48 -15.60 3.69
N ASN A 89 1.76 -15.21 3.63
CA ASN A 89 2.20 -14.02 2.91
C ASN A 89 2.21 -14.23 1.38
N GLN A 90 2.39 -15.43 0.92
CA GLN A 90 2.41 -15.80 -0.52
C GLN A 90 1.02 -16.14 -1.08
N ALA A 91 0.03 -16.39 -0.24
CA ALA A 91 -1.29 -16.77 -0.70
C ALA A 91 -2.11 -15.57 -1.19
N LEU A 92 -2.72 -15.70 -2.38
CA LEU A 92 -3.71 -14.76 -2.91
C LEU A 92 -5.06 -14.97 -2.19
N GLN A 93 -5.10 -14.67 -0.89
CA GLN A 93 -6.30 -14.80 -0.04
C GLN A 93 -6.28 -13.82 1.14
N GLY A 94 -7.48 -13.52 1.65
CA GLY A 94 -7.66 -12.64 2.81
C GLY A 94 -7.98 -11.18 2.46
N PRO A 95 -8.10 -10.29 3.46
CA PRO A 95 -8.58 -8.93 3.28
C PRO A 95 -7.52 -7.99 2.70
N ILE A 96 -7.99 -7.03 1.88
CA ILE A 96 -7.26 -5.84 1.44
C ILE A 96 -8.12 -4.64 1.79
N ARG A 97 -7.57 -3.67 2.50
CA ARG A 97 -8.22 -2.38 2.76
C ARG A 97 -7.64 -1.32 1.85
N MET A 98 -8.49 -0.79 0.99
CA MET A 98 -8.10 0.21 -0.01
C MET A 98 -8.92 1.48 0.17
N ASN A 99 -8.24 2.63 0.25
CA ASN A 99 -8.87 3.93 0.14
C ASN A 99 -8.60 4.51 -1.26
N ALA A 100 -9.63 4.98 -1.92
CA ALA A 100 -9.56 5.54 -3.27
C ALA A 100 -10.31 6.88 -3.35
N VAL A 101 -10.01 7.65 -4.41
CA VAL A 101 -10.75 8.86 -4.71
C VAL A 101 -12.20 8.50 -5.06
N GLY A 102 -13.16 9.24 -4.52
CA GLY A 102 -14.58 9.04 -4.79
C GLY A 102 -15.03 9.62 -6.14
N GLY A 103 -16.34 9.59 -6.38
CA GLY A 103 -16.97 10.06 -7.61
C GLY A 103 -16.69 9.16 -8.79
N LEU A 104 -16.75 9.69 -10.00
CA LEU A 104 -16.67 8.94 -11.26
C LEU A 104 -15.43 8.02 -11.32
N ILE A 105 -14.26 8.51 -10.93
CA ILE A 105 -13.02 7.71 -10.97
C ILE A 105 -13.13 6.50 -10.05
N GLY A 106 -13.62 6.68 -8.82
CA GLY A 106 -13.78 5.57 -7.88
C GLY A 106 -14.92 4.63 -8.28
N GLU A 107 -16.06 5.19 -8.63
CA GLU A 107 -17.29 4.44 -8.88
C GLU A 107 -17.28 3.71 -10.22
N GLU A 108 -16.83 4.38 -11.30
CA GLU A 108 -16.93 3.86 -12.67
C GLU A 108 -15.61 3.30 -13.24
N LEU A 109 -14.48 3.55 -12.59
CA LEU A 109 -13.18 2.98 -13.01
C LEU A 109 -12.64 1.96 -12.00
N ILE A 110 -12.46 2.39 -10.75
CA ILE A 110 -11.83 1.52 -9.74
C ILE A 110 -12.75 0.39 -9.32
N THR A 111 -14.03 0.67 -9.04
CA THR A 111 -14.97 -0.35 -8.58
C THR A 111 -15.13 -1.51 -9.58
N PRO A 112 -15.35 -1.28 -10.90
CA PRO A 112 -15.40 -2.38 -11.86
C PRO A 112 -14.09 -3.18 -11.93
N LEU A 113 -12.92 -2.52 -11.89
CA LEU A 113 -11.63 -3.20 -11.90
C LEU A 113 -11.42 -4.07 -10.66
N VAL A 114 -11.86 -3.60 -9.49
CA VAL A 114 -11.82 -4.38 -8.24
C VAL A 114 -12.78 -5.57 -8.32
N ILE A 115 -13.98 -5.39 -8.87
CA ILE A 115 -14.96 -6.48 -9.08
C ILE A 115 -14.37 -7.57 -9.98
N GLU A 116 -13.77 -7.21 -11.10
CA GLU A 116 -13.13 -8.16 -12.03
C GLU A 116 -11.96 -8.89 -11.38
N PHE A 117 -11.15 -8.20 -10.58
CA PHE A 117 -10.09 -8.81 -9.81
C PHE A 117 -10.63 -9.84 -8.80
N LEU A 118 -11.71 -9.50 -8.07
CA LEU A 118 -12.34 -10.42 -7.11
C LEU A 118 -12.95 -11.65 -7.77
N GLN A 119 -13.52 -11.51 -8.98
CA GLN A 119 -14.03 -12.65 -9.75
C GLN A 119 -12.92 -13.64 -10.12
N GLN A 120 -11.70 -13.15 -10.39
CA GLN A 120 -10.53 -13.99 -10.69
C GLN A 120 -9.87 -14.54 -9.41
N HIS A 121 -10.08 -13.88 -8.26
CA HIS A 121 -9.45 -14.21 -6.98
C HIS A 121 -10.48 -14.36 -5.85
N PRO A 122 -11.34 -15.40 -5.88
CA PRO A 122 -12.51 -15.52 -4.98
C PRO A 122 -12.16 -15.68 -3.50
N LYS A 123 -10.90 -15.91 -3.15
CA LYS A 123 -10.43 -15.99 -1.76
C LYS A 123 -9.91 -14.65 -1.22
N VAL A 124 -9.87 -13.62 -2.06
CA VAL A 124 -9.52 -12.24 -1.65
C VAL A 124 -10.80 -11.49 -1.30
N ASN A 125 -10.74 -10.64 -0.28
CA ASN A 125 -11.79 -9.70 0.08
C ASN A 125 -11.24 -8.29 -0.02
N VAL A 126 -11.97 -7.36 -0.61
CA VAL A 126 -11.56 -5.94 -0.68
C VAL A 126 -12.58 -5.09 0.07
N GLU A 127 -12.10 -4.34 1.05
CA GLU A 127 -12.81 -3.25 1.69
C GLU A 127 -12.39 -1.96 0.97
N LEU A 128 -13.30 -1.40 0.16
CA LEU A 128 -13.04 -0.23 -0.66
C LEU A 128 -13.73 0.99 -0.04
N ASP A 129 -12.94 1.97 0.41
CA ASP A 129 -13.42 3.21 1.02
C ASP A 129 -13.16 4.40 0.10
N PHE A 130 -14.18 5.21 -0.13
CA PHE A 130 -14.13 6.45 -0.93
C PHE A 130 -14.15 7.71 -0.08
N SER A 131 -13.86 7.59 1.20
CA SER A 131 -13.80 8.76 2.06
C SER A 131 -12.70 9.72 1.62
N SER A 132 -13.00 11.02 1.67
CA SER A 132 -12.04 12.09 1.39
C SER A 132 -11.09 12.35 2.55
N HIS A 133 -11.15 11.54 3.60
CA HIS A 133 -10.25 11.63 4.74
C HIS A 133 -8.80 11.34 4.30
N ARG A 134 -7.87 12.20 4.74
CA ARG A 134 -6.45 11.99 4.45
C ARG A 134 -5.93 10.83 5.28
N VAL A 135 -5.93 9.63 4.70
CA VAL A 135 -5.40 8.41 5.31
C VAL A 135 -3.90 8.56 5.60
N ASP A 136 -3.50 8.28 6.83
CA ASP A 136 -2.09 8.13 7.23
C ASP A 136 -1.70 6.66 7.10
N LEU A 137 -1.03 6.30 6.00
CA LEU A 137 -0.61 4.92 5.72
C LEU A 137 0.30 4.27 6.78
N LEU A 138 0.87 5.06 7.69
CA LEU A 138 1.71 4.54 8.77
C LEU A 138 0.91 4.24 10.04
N LYS A 139 -0.26 4.87 10.22
CA LYS A 139 -1.08 4.76 11.44
C LYS A 139 -2.41 4.07 11.20
N ASP A 140 -3.02 4.31 10.04
CA ASP A 140 -4.33 3.77 9.73
C ASP A 140 -4.21 2.32 9.20
N PRO A 141 -5.19 1.46 9.50
CA PRO A 141 -5.19 0.07 9.09
C PRO A 141 -5.58 -0.08 7.61
N VAL A 142 -4.91 0.65 6.71
CA VAL A 142 -5.14 0.64 5.26
C VAL A 142 -3.93 0.03 4.56
N ASP A 143 -4.16 -0.83 3.59
CA ASP A 143 -3.10 -1.54 2.85
C ASP A 143 -2.66 -0.77 1.61
N LEU A 144 -3.60 -0.11 0.92
CA LEU A 144 -3.40 0.55 -0.37
C LEU A 144 -4.21 1.84 -0.45
N VAL A 145 -3.59 2.92 -0.90
CA VAL A 145 -4.26 4.22 -1.07
C VAL A 145 -4.05 4.73 -2.48
N MET A 146 -5.12 5.24 -3.09
CA MET A 146 -5.04 6.01 -4.32
C MET A 146 -4.81 7.50 -3.99
N ARG A 147 -3.81 8.09 -4.59
CA ARG A 147 -3.45 9.50 -4.42
C ARG A 147 -3.46 10.23 -5.75
N MET A 148 -3.97 11.45 -5.72
CA MET A 148 -3.95 12.38 -6.85
C MET A 148 -3.03 13.55 -6.49
N GLY A 149 -2.12 13.91 -7.42
CA GLY A 149 -1.13 14.96 -7.26
C GLY A 149 0.26 14.44 -6.91
N ASP A 150 1.15 15.37 -6.62
CA ASP A 150 2.53 15.06 -6.29
C ASP A 150 2.62 14.32 -4.95
N LEU A 151 3.45 13.29 -4.95
CA LEU A 151 3.77 12.54 -3.74
C LEU A 151 5.03 13.13 -3.12
N PRO A 152 5.00 13.53 -1.85
CA PRO A 152 6.23 13.92 -1.17
C PRO A 152 7.19 12.72 -1.13
N ASP A 153 8.49 12.98 -1.17
CA ASP A 153 9.51 11.98 -0.94
C ASP A 153 9.20 11.22 0.35
N SER A 154 8.91 9.94 0.21
CA SER A 154 8.51 9.09 1.33
C SER A 154 9.09 7.69 1.16
N SER A 155 9.20 6.96 2.26
CA SER A 155 9.59 5.55 2.26
C SER A 155 8.49 4.62 1.68
N LEU A 156 7.41 5.17 1.14
CA LEU A 156 6.28 4.41 0.59
C LEU A 156 6.56 3.92 -0.82
N VAL A 157 6.00 2.77 -1.17
CA VAL A 157 6.01 2.27 -2.55
C VAL A 157 4.88 2.95 -3.31
N ALA A 158 5.23 3.62 -4.41
CA ALA A 158 4.29 4.31 -5.28
C ALA A 158 4.32 3.69 -6.69
N ARG A 159 3.15 3.46 -7.26
CA ARG A 159 2.97 3.02 -8.64
C ARG A 159 1.99 3.97 -9.33
N ARG A 160 2.45 4.63 -10.39
CA ARG A 160 1.59 5.50 -11.20
C ARG A 160 0.55 4.67 -11.94
N LEU A 161 -0.72 5.05 -11.79
CA LEU A 161 -1.84 4.52 -12.56
C LEU A 161 -1.99 5.25 -13.88
N TYR A 162 -2.06 6.57 -13.82
CA TYR A 162 -2.33 7.39 -14.99
C TYR A 162 -1.90 8.84 -14.76
N ARG A 163 -1.76 9.59 -15.85
CA ARG A 163 -1.53 11.03 -15.83
C ARG A 163 -2.78 11.73 -16.35
N ILE A 164 -3.62 12.17 -15.40
CA ILE A 164 -4.93 12.77 -15.68
C ILE A 164 -4.74 14.21 -16.16
N ARG A 165 -5.33 14.54 -17.29
CA ARG A 165 -5.48 15.93 -17.72
C ARG A 165 -6.58 16.58 -16.89
N THR A 166 -6.26 17.69 -16.23
CA THR A 166 -7.26 18.50 -15.53
C THR A 166 -7.60 19.73 -16.36
N ARG A 167 -8.89 20.10 -16.39
CA ARG A 167 -9.40 21.24 -17.11
C ARG A 167 -10.07 22.22 -16.15
N TYR A 168 -10.02 23.49 -16.50
CA TYR A 168 -10.72 24.57 -15.83
C TYR A 168 -11.99 24.86 -16.62
N VAL A 169 -13.16 24.73 -15.99
CA VAL A 169 -14.45 24.84 -16.70
C VAL A 169 -15.45 25.69 -15.92
N ALA A 170 -16.33 26.33 -16.66
CA ALA A 170 -17.47 27.06 -16.12
C ALA A 170 -18.68 26.86 -17.05
N SER A 171 -19.89 27.29 -16.62
CA SER A 171 -21.04 27.35 -17.53
C SER A 171 -20.89 28.50 -18.53
N PRO A 172 -21.48 28.38 -19.74
CA PRO A 172 -21.49 29.49 -20.71
C PRO A 172 -22.08 30.80 -20.15
N GLY A 173 -23.15 30.68 -19.34
CA GLY A 173 -23.79 31.84 -18.69
C GLY A 173 -22.85 32.55 -17.73
N PHE A 174 -22.05 31.81 -16.94
CA PHE A 174 -21.08 32.38 -16.04
C PHE A 174 -20.00 33.20 -16.80
N VAL A 175 -19.49 32.66 -17.91
CA VAL A 175 -18.48 33.35 -18.72
C VAL A 175 -19.07 34.57 -19.42
N ALA A 176 -20.30 34.48 -19.92
CA ALA A 176 -21.00 35.61 -20.54
C ALA A 176 -21.19 36.81 -19.57
N GLU A 177 -21.45 36.54 -18.28
CA GLU A 177 -21.59 37.57 -17.25
C GLU A 177 -20.28 38.17 -16.77
N ARG A 178 -19.19 37.40 -16.76
CA ARG A 178 -17.92 37.79 -16.14
C ARG A 178 -16.85 38.21 -17.16
N GLY A 179 -17.11 37.94 -18.43
CA GLY A 179 -16.14 38.18 -19.49
C GLY A 179 -15.19 37.01 -19.71
N GLU A 180 -14.39 37.10 -20.75
CA GLU A 180 -13.41 36.06 -21.09
C GLU A 180 -12.26 36.03 -20.08
N ILE A 181 -11.87 34.81 -19.69
CA ILE A 181 -10.80 34.56 -18.69
C ILE A 181 -9.56 34.10 -19.46
N GLU A 182 -8.60 35.03 -19.66
CA GLU A 182 -7.39 34.81 -20.47
C GLU A 182 -6.16 34.49 -19.60
N HIS A 183 -6.17 34.88 -18.32
CA HIS A 183 -5.04 34.70 -17.44
C HIS A 183 -5.48 34.19 -16.02
N PRO A 184 -4.72 33.27 -15.39
CA PRO A 184 -5.04 32.73 -14.08
C PRO A 184 -5.29 33.77 -12.98
N GLU A 185 -4.58 34.88 -12.98
CA GLU A 185 -4.72 35.97 -11.99
C GLU A 185 -6.15 36.54 -11.95
N GLN A 186 -6.91 36.49 -13.03
CA GLN A 186 -8.30 36.94 -13.07
C GLN A 186 -9.23 36.07 -12.18
N LEU A 187 -8.84 34.82 -11.92
CA LEU A 187 -9.59 33.94 -11.06
C LEU A 187 -9.57 34.35 -9.59
N ARG A 188 -8.68 35.27 -9.17
CA ARG A 188 -8.63 35.76 -7.78
C ARG A 188 -9.92 36.42 -7.31
N GLU A 189 -10.60 37.06 -8.23
CA GLU A 189 -11.82 37.81 -7.96
C GLU A 189 -13.09 37.05 -8.35
N LEU A 190 -12.95 35.83 -8.85
CA LEU A 190 -14.06 35.00 -9.30
C LEU A 190 -14.42 33.92 -8.27
N PRO A 191 -15.69 33.51 -8.21
CA PRO A 191 -16.09 32.33 -7.46
C PRO A 191 -15.42 31.07 -7.98
N LEU A 192 -14.81 30.28 -7.06
CA LEU A 192 -14.15 29.02 -7.39
C LEU A 192 -14.87 27.85 -6.71
N ILE A 193 -14.95 26.73 -7.43
CA ILE A 193 -15.49 25.46 -6.94
C ILE A 193 -14.30 24.52 -6.75
N CYS A 194 -14.07 24.09 -5.50
CA CYS A 194 -12.89 23.31 -5.18
C CYS A 194 -13.17 22.08 -4.34
N GLY A 195 -12.25 21.11 -4.44
CA GLY A 195 -12.20 19.93 -3.59
C GLY A 195 -11.32 20.12 -2.35
N SER A 196 -10.42 19.19 -2.12
CA SER A 196 -9.52 19.18 -0.96
C SER A 196 -8.26 20.05 -1.13
N VAL A 197 -7.95 20.48 -2.35
CA VAL A 197 -6.76 21.30 -2.64
C VAL A 197 -6.96 22.76 -2.17
N THR A 198 -5.87 23.39 -1.73
CA THR A 198 -5.90 24.76 -1.19
C THR A 198 -5.32 25.77 -2.18
N GLU A 199 -4.70 25.30 -3.24
CA GLU A 199 -4.12 26.12 -4.29
C GLU A 199 -4.20 25.42 -5.64
N TRP A 200 -4.24 26.19 -6.70
CA TRP A 200 -4.16 25.69 -8.07
C TRP A 200 -2.86 26.12 -8.73
N LEU A 201 -2.17 25.17 -9.34
CA LEU A 201 -1.01 25.42 -10.18
C LEU A 201 -1.43 25.44 -11.65
N PHE A 202 -1.12 26.54 -12.32
CA PHE A 202 -1.29 26.75 -13.74
C PHE A 202 0.08 26.74 -14.42
N VAL A 203 0.17 26.05 -15.54
CA VAL A 203 1.41 25.94 -16.31
C VAL A 203 1.10 26.20 -17.78
N ARG A 204 1.82 27.16 -18.36
CA ARG A 204 1.78 27.45 -19.80
C ARG A 204 3.23 27.59 -20.28
N GLN A 205 3.72 26.63 -21.04
CA GLN A 205 5.12 26.57 -21.47
C GLN A 205 6.09 26.63 -20.27
N GLN A 206 6.82 27.74 -20.08
CA GLN A 206 7.73 27.95 -18.94
C GLN A 206 7.12 28.79 -17.83
N GLU A 207 5.96 29.38 -18.08
CA GLU A 207 5.24 30.19 -17.10
C GLU A 207 4.51 29.34 -16.11
N ARG A 208 4.62 29.66 -14.81
CA ARG A 208 3.93 29.00 -13.71
C ARG A 208 3.26 30.02 -12.82
N VAL A 209 1.98 29.85 -12.58
CA VAL A 209 1.19 30.67 -11.66
C VAL A 209 0.57 29.78 -10.61
N THR A 210 0.82 30.09 -9.34
CA THR A 210 0.15 29.42 -8.22
C THR A 210 -0.86 30.37 -7.62
N LEU A 211 -2.10 29.90 -7.53
CA LEU A 211 -3.22 30.68 -7.04
C LEU A 211 -3.79 30.05 -5.77
N PRO A 212 -3.76 30.74 -4.62
CA PRO A 212 -4.48 30.30 -3.43
C PRO A 212 -5.99 30.43 -3.69
N ILE A 213 -6.75 29.41 -3.29
CA ILE A 213 -8.17 29.31 -3.58
C ILE A 213 -8.96 30.06 -2.52
N LYS A 214 -9.62 31.17 -2.91
CA LYS A 214 -10.75 31.74 -2.20
C LYS A 214 -11.97 30.93 -2.59
N GLN A 215 -12.55 30.21 -1.63
CA GLN A 215 -13.62 29.25 -1.89
C GLN A 215 -14.96 29.95 -1.94
N SER A 216 -15.74 29.72 -2.97
CA SER A 216 -17.18 29.99 -2.93
C SER A 216 -17.98 28.75 -2.59
N PHE A 217 -17.53 27.59 -3.11
CA PHE A 217 -18.12 26.29 -2.80
C PHE A 217 -17.02 25.23 -2.67
N LYS A 218 -16.97 24.54 -1.53
CA LYS A 218 -16.02 23.45 -1.27
C LYS A 218 -16.74 22.14 -1.10
N VAL A 219 -16.43 21.17 -1.97
CA VAL A 219 -16.98 19.81 -1.92
C VAL A 219 -15.96 18.81 -2.44
N ALA A 220 -15.64 17.78 -1.66
CA ALA A 220 -14.64 16.78 -2.04
C ALA A 220 -15.26 15.64 -2.89
N ASN A 221 -16.08 15.99 -3.88
CA ASN A 221 -16.70 15.05 -4.81
C ASN A 221 -16.76 15.68 -6.21
N GLY A 222 -16.12 15.06 -7.20
CA GLY A 222 -16.04 15.59 -8.56
C GLY A 222 -17.40 15.72 -9.28
N ARG A 223 -18.36 14.82 -9.01
CA ARG A 223 -19.73 14.94 -9.59
C ARG A 223 -20.46 16.18 -9.04
N ALA A 224 -20.33 16.44 -7.74
CA ALA A 224 -20.92 17.61 -7.12
C ALA A 224 -20.25 18.91 -7.62
N MET A 225 -18.93 18.90 -7.79
CA MET A 225 -18.21 20.04 -8.40
C MET A 225 -18.68 20.29 -9.84
N LEU A 226 -18.87 19.23 -10.64
CA LEU A 226 -19.39 19.32 -12.00
C LEU A 226 -20.79 19.94 -12.03
N GLN A 227 -21.68 19.48 -11.16
CA GLN A 227 -23.03 20.05 -11.05
C GLN A 227 -23.00 21.54 -10.69
N ALA A 228 -22.15 21.93 -9.75
CA ALA A 228 -21.99 23.32 -9.34
C ALA A 228 -21.47 24.19 -10.48
N ALA A 229 -20.52 23.71 -11.28
CA ALA A 229 -20.01 24.40 -12.46
C ALA A 229 -21.09 24.58 -13.54
N LYS A 230 -21.84 23.52 -13.86
CA LYS A 230 -22.99 23.58 -14.79
C LYS A 230 -24.09 24.54 -14.32
N ALA A 231 -24.30 24.63 -13.01
CA ALA A 231 -25.25 25.57 -12.41
C ALA A 231 -24.76 27.04 -12.36
N GLY A 232 -23.54 27.33 -12.85
CA GLY A 232 -23.01 28.68 -12.91
C GLY A 232 -22.48 29.24 -11.59
N LEU A 233 -22.16 28.37 -10.61
CA LEU A 233 -21.65 28.82 -9.31
C LEU A 233 -20.22 29.40 -9.40
N GLY A 234 -19.45 29.08 -10.44
CA GLY A 234 -18.07 29.53 -10.57
C GLY A 234 -17.24 28.62 -11.49
N VAL A 235 -15.92 28.82 -11.42
CA VAL A 235 -14.94 28.02 -12.14
C VAL A 235 -14.55 26.79 -11.33
N ALA A 236 -14.59 25.61 -11.95
CA ALA A 236 -14.14 24.34 -11.35
C ALA A 236 -12.89 23.81 -12.05
N ARG A 237 -11.99 23.19 -11.30
CA ARG A 237 -10.88 22.38 -11.84
C ARG A 237 -11.21 20.91 -11.66
N LEU A 238 -11.39 20.19 -12.77
CA LEU A 238 -11.82 18.78 -12.78
C LEU A 238 -10.98 17.96 -13.76
N ALA A 239 -10.94 16.65 -13.55
CA ALA A 239 -10.38 15.73 -14.53
C ALA A 239 -11.21 15.73 -15.82
N ASP A 240 -10.55 15.52 -16.95
CA ASP A 240 -11.17 15.53 -18.28
C ASP A 240 -12.37 14.56 -18.40
N VAL A 241 -12.31 13.38 -17.79
CA VAL A 241 -13.43 12.42 -17.81
C VAL A 241 -14.73 12.95 -17.18
N TYR A 242 -14.66 13.94 -16.30
CA TYR A 242 -15.85 14.58 -15.73
C TYR A 242 -16.47 15.61 -16.69
N VAL A 243 -15.63 16.33 -17.40
CA VAL A 243 -16.03 17.55 -18.12
C VAL A 243 -16.24 17.32 -19.61
N GLN A 244 -15.62 16.26 -20.18
CA GLN A 244 -15.71 16.02 -21.62
C GLN A 244 -17.15 16.00 -22.15
N PRO A 245 -18.10 15.26 -21.54
CA PRO A 245 -19.49 15.29 -22.01
C PRO A 245 -20.13 16.68 -21.97
N GLY A 246 -19.79 17.50 -20.96
CA GLY A 246 -20.32 18.86 -20.84
C GLY A 246 -19.70 19.85 -21.81
N LEU A 247 -18.45 19.61 -22.21
CA LEU A 247 -17.81 20.39 -23.28
C LEU A 247 -18.38 20.04 -24.63
N ASP A 248 -18.68 18.76 -24.89
CA ASP A 248 -19.25 18.29 -26.16
C ASP A 248 -20.70 18.73 -26.35
N ASP A 249 -21.50 18.75 -25.29
CA ASP A 249 -22.90 19.20 -25.33
C ASP A 249 -23.07 20.71 -25.13
N GLY A 250 -21.98 21.44 -24.89
CA GLY A 250 -21.98 22.89 -24.69
C GLY A 250 -22.53 23.38 -23.35
N SER A 251 -22.82 22.48 -22.40
CA SER A 251 -23.25 22.86 -21.04
C SER A 251 -22.09 23.40 -20.17
N LEU A 252 -20.85 23.18 -20.63
CA LEU A 252 -19.63 23.75 -20.07
C LEU A 252 -18.78 24.37 -21.18
N VAL A 253 -17.96 25.34 -20.79
CA VAL A 253 -16.89 25.89 -21.59
C VAL A 253 -15.58 25.77 -20.84
N GLU A 254 -14.51 25.43 -21.56
CA GLU A 254 -13.15 25.43 -20.99
C GLU A 254 -12.65 26.87 -20.88
N VAL A 255 -12.23 27.26 -19.69
CA VAL A 255 -11.54 28.51 -19.42
C VAL A 255 -10.05 28.21 -19.28
N LEU A 256 -9.18 29.15 -19.74
CA LEU A 256 -7.73 28.98 -19.66
C LEU A 256 -7.20 27.70 -20.35
N PRO A 257 -7.61 27.38 -21.61
CA PRO A 257 -7.26 26.10 -22.25
C PRO A 257 -5.76 25.87 -22.40
N ASP A 258 -4.96 26.96 -22.50
CA ASP A 258 -3.50 26.91 -22.64
C ASP A 258 -2.77 26.70 -21.30
N TRP A 259 -3.47 26.81 -20.17
CA TRP A 259 -2.91 26.71 -18.83
C TRP A 259 -3.13 25.32 -18.19
N ASN A 260 -2.97 24.30 -18.97
CA ASN A 260 -3.24 22.94 -18.52
C ASN A 260 -2.10 22.35 -17.72
N HIS A 261 -2.46 21.69 -16.64
CA HIS A 261 -1.55 20.89 -15.83
C HIS A 261 -2.10 19.45 -15.69
N ALA A 262 -1.29 18.48 -16.06
CA ALA A 262 -1.64 17.10 -15.82
C ALA A 262 -1.32 16.71 -14.38
N THR A 263 -2.23 16.03 -13.74
CA THR A 263 -2.10 15.56 -12.35
C THR A 263 -1.84 14.06 -12.35
N GLU A 264 -0.82 13.61 -11.62
CA GLU A 264 -0.55 12.18 -11.48
C GLU A 264 -1.57 11.52 -10.56
N LEU A 265 -2.05 10.36 -10.98
CA LEU A 265 -2.83 9.44 -10.17
C LEU A 265 -1.99 8.22 -9.87
N SER A 266 -1.76 7.94 -8.60
CA SER A 266 -0.86 6.89 -8.14
C SER A 266 -1.49 6.02 -7.07
N LEU A 267 -1.09 4.76 -7.06
CA LEU A 267 -1.32 3.83 -5.94
C LEU A 267 -0.13 3.87 -5.01
N VAL A 268 -0.39 3.96 -3.72
CA VAL A 268 0.65 4.11 -2.69
C VAL A 268 0.40 3.12 -1.56
N CYS A 269 1.44 2.42 -1.12
CA CYS A 269 1.37 1.52 0.02
C CYS A 269 2.70 1.48 0.81
N PRO A 270 2.68 1.08 2.09
CA PRO A 270 3.90 0.80 2.85
C PRO A 270 4.70 -0.36 2.23
N PRO A 271 6.05 -0.36 2.27
CA PRO A 271 6.87 -1.45 1.74
C PRO A 271 6.49 -2.83 2.29
N ALA A 272 6.17 -2.92 3.59
CA ALA A 272 5.73 -4.16 4.22
C ALA A 272 4.40 -4.68 3.62
N ARG A 273 3.48 -3.79 3.23
CA ARG A 273 2.21 -4.16 2.57
C ARG A 273 2.43 -4.56 1.12
N TYR A 274 3.37 -3.92 0.43
CA TYR A 274 3.75 -4.31 -0.93
C TYR A 274 4.33 -5.73 -1.02
N GLN A 275 4.95 -6.25 0.04
CA GLN A 275 5.42 -7.63 0.12
C GLN A 275 4.25 -8.65 0.20
N VAL A 276 3.06 -8.24 0.60
CA VAL A 276 1.88 -9.11 0.70
C VAL A 276 1.33 -9.38 -0.70
N GLN A 277 1.36 -10.64 -1.14
CA GLN A 277 1.06 -11.04 -2.52
C GLN A 277 -0.31 -10.55 -3.02
N ARG A 278 -1.36 -10.62 -2.19
CA ARG A 278 -2.69 -10.13 -2.59
C ARG A 278 -2.73 -8.62 -2.82
N VAL A 279 -1.99 -7.83 -2.03
CA VAL A 279 -1.91 -6.36 -2.19
C VAL A 279 -1.15 -6.02 -3.46
N LYS A 280 -0.01 -6.68 -3.68
CA LYS A 280 0.79 -6.51 -4.90
C LYS A 280 -0.01 -6.91 -6.15
N ALA A 281 -0.71 -8.05 -6.12
CA ALA A 281 -1.50 -8.52 -7.24
C ALA A 281 -2.63 -7.54 -7.60
N LEU A 282 -3.36 -7.01 -6.61
CA LEU A 282 -4.39 -5.98 -6.85
C LEU A 282 -3.76 -4.71 -7.44
N MET A 283 -2.62 -4.27 -6.91
CA MET A 283 -1.92 -3.10 -7.40
C MET A 283 -1.45 -3.27 -8.86
N ASP A 284 -0.86 -4.43 -9.18
CA ASP A 284 -0.41 -4.75 -10.54
C ASP A 284 -1.60 -4.85 -11.52
N TRP A 285 -2.72 -5.45 -11.08
CA TRP A 285 -3.97 -5.51 -11.84
C TRP A 285 -4.52 -4.12 -12.18
N LEU A 286 -4.61 -3.25 -11.16
CA LEU A 286 -5.11 -1.89 -11.36
C LEU A 286 -4.19 -1.10 -12.29
N VAL A 287 -2.88 -1.20 -12.14
CA VAL A 287 -1.90 -0.51 -13.03
C VAL A 287 -2.04 -0.99 -14.47
N ALA A 288 -2.24 -2.29 -14.68
CA ALA A 288 -2.33 -2.86 -16.03
C ALA A 288 -3.63 -2.51 -16.77
N ASN A 289 -4.74 -2.27 -16.04
CA ASN A 289 -6.07 -2.16 -16.66
C ASN A 289 -6.70 -0.76 -16.56
N PHE A 290 -6.13 0.15 -15.75
CA PHE A 290 -6.73 1.46 -15.51
C PHE A 290 -6.76 2.36 -16.75
N GLU A 291 -5.64 2.46 -17.46
CA GLU A 291 -5.49 3.38 -18.59
C GLU A 291 -6.52 3.11 -19.70
N SER A 292 -6.67 1.84 -20.11
CA SER A 292 -7.62 1.44 -21.14
C SER A 292 -9.06 1.79 -20.77
N ARG A 293 -9.42 1.60 -19.48
CA ARG A 293 -10.75 1.99 -18.97
C ARG A 293 -10.94 3.49 -18.94
N TYR A 294 -9.90 4.22 -18.52
CA TYR A 294 -9.95 5.68 -18.49
C TYR A 294 -10.19 6.25 -19.89
N GLN A 295 -9.46 5.73 -20.87
CA GLN A 295 -9.63 6.14 -22.27
C GLN A 295 -11.02 5.81 -22.82
N ALA A 296 -11.57 4.64 -22.46
CA ALA A 296 -12.92 4.25 -22.88
C ALA A 296 -14.03 5.14 -22.29
N LEU A 297 -13.78 5.86 -21.20
CA LEU A 297 -14.72 6.85 -20.66
C LEU A 297 -14.60 8.23 -21.30
N LEU A 298 -13.49 8.50 -21.95
CA LEU A 298 -13.30 9.76 -22.68
C LEU A 298 -13.97 9.76 -24.07
N GLY A 299 -14.30 8.57 -24.61
CA GLY A 299 -14.88 8.36 -25.95
C GLY A 299 -13.85 7.78 -26.86
#